data_6d40337e08d31bb1ed0bd10e76a11d23
#
_entry.id   6d40337e08d31bb1ed0bd10e76a11d23
#
_cell.length_a   1.000
_cell.length_b   1.000
_cell.length_c   1.000
_cell.angle_alpha   90.00
_cell.angle_beta   90.00
_cell.angle_gamma   90.00
#
_symmetry.space_group_name_H-M   'P 1'
#
loop_
_entity.id
_entity.type
_entity.pdbx_description
1 polymer ?
#
loop_
_entity_poly.entity_id
_entity_poly.type
_entity_poly.pdbx_seq_one_letter_code
_entity_poly.pdbx_strand_id
1 'polypeptide(L)'
;MVGKFVVVFFAFRRHELLSQAVKSFNLASNSAHWKKILVYQRGYEEMERLVLELKPSFDLIAETSGERKTVLANINFNRILGMRLAFEDFKADFVLGIEEDAVVSPDSLVFIETVFNQHHSKRNFMGINLGSIESRSKNDISGYSRLRYGLQGQAGGLTKSFWSRCRKLFQNFDDVNVGWDSRIEYYLKTGYMITPNVSRMCDYGWQDGSHATSNPDDFHFKSLRDNWISNTLTDELEYKEIPTQHSWRKDVVLFGFSSALNAKLRNVNLVRKCAVKFRKYLKS
;
A
#
# COMPACT_ATOMS: atom_id res chain seq x y z
N MET A 1 -17.33 18.30 2.29
CA MET A 1 -16.41 18.17 3.45
C MET A 1 -15.13 17.58 2.95
N VAL A 2 -14.02 18.24 3.15
CA VAL A 2 -12.70 17.68 2.81
C VAL A 2 -12.41 16.60 3.85
N GLY A 3 -12.14 15.36 3.40
CA GLY A 3 -11.77 14.26 4.28
C GLY A 3 -10.49 14.56 5.06
N LYS A 4 -10.30 13.94 6.23
CA LYS A 4 -9.04 13.99 6.98
C LYS A 4 -8.09 12.94 6.43
N PHE A 5 -7.00 13.38 5.82
CA PHE A 5 -5.99 12.53 5.22
C PHE A 5 -4.75 12.44 6.12
N VAL A 6 -4.26 11.23 6.30
CA VAL A 6 -3.03 10.95 7.05
C VAL A 6 -2.12 10.06 6.21
N VAL A 7 -0.84 10.37 6.16
CA VAL A 7 0.19 9.48 5.64
C VAL A 7 0.97 8.87 6.79
N VAL A 8 1.27 7.58 6.68
CA VAL A 8 2.14 6.86 7.60
C VAL A 8 3.33 6.32 6.83
N PHE A 9 4.51 6.80 7.15
CA PHE A 9 5.76 6.24 6.66
C PHE A 9 6.20 5.10 7.56
N PHE A 10 6.65 4.00 6.95
CA PHE A 10 7.16 2.83 7.65
C PHE A 10 8.63 2.65 7.32
N ALA A 11 9.48 2.77 8.33
CA ALA A 11 10.92 2.73 8.17
C ALA A 11 11.56 1.63 9.03
N PHE A 12 12.60 1.02 8.48
CA PHE A 12 13.36 -0.03 9.13
C PHE A 12 14.85 0.32 9.15
N ARG A 13 15.58 0.17 8.05
CA ARG A 13 17.04 0.33 8.01
C ARG A 13 17.58 1.14 6.83
N ARG A 14 16.77 1.38 5.81
CA ARG A 14 17.20 2.03 4.56
C ARG A 14 16.97 3.54 4.62
N HIS A 15 17.80 4.21 5.41
CA HIS A 15 17.64 5.64 5.71
C HIS A 15 17.68 6.53 4.46
N GLU A 16 18.52 6.23 3.46
CA GLU A 16 18.58 7.00 2.21
C GLU A 16 17.27 6.90 1.41
N LEU A 17 16.69 5.70 1.35
CA LEU A 17 15.41 5.48 0.68
C LEU A 17 14.26 6.18 1.42
N LEU A 18 14.26 6.13 2.76
CA LEU A 18 13.29 6.89 3.55
C LEU A 18 13.38 8.39 3.26
N SER A 19 14.59 8.94 3.18
CA SER A 19 14.79 10.36 2.83
C SER A 19 14.18 10.69 1.46
N GLN A 20 14.37 9.83 0.47
CA GLN A 20 13.79 9.99 -0.86
C GLN A 20 12.26 9.88 -0.84
N ALA A 21 11.70 8.90 -0.12
CA ALA A 21 10.26 8.72 0.04
C ALA A 21 9.60 9.95 0.66
N VAL A 22 10.14 10.44 1.79
CA VAL A 22 9.65 11.66 2.47
C VAL A 22 9.77 12.88 1.59
N LYS A 23 10.90 13.06 0.89
CA LYS A 23 11.10 14.17 -0.04
C LYS A 23 10.09 14.14 -1.18
N SER A 24 9.85 12.99 -1.80
CA SER A 24 8.89 12.85 -2.89
C SER A 24 7.47 13.20 -2.44
N PHE A 25 7.06 12.74 -1.26
CA PHE A 25 5.77 13.09 -0.68
C PHE A 25 5.64 14.58 -0.40
N ASN A 26 6.66 15.21 0.18
CA ASN A 26 6.63 16.64 0.50
C ASN A 26 6.59 17.53 -0.75
N LEU A 27 7.12 17.05 -1.87
CA LEU A 27 7.06 17.72 -3.16
C LEU A 27 5.74 17.46 -3.92
N ALA A 28 4.96 16.48 -3.50
CA ALA A 28 3.66 16.20 -4.13
C ALA A 28 2.65 17.32 -3.82
N SER A 29 1.82 17.64 -4.81
CA SER A 29 0.75 18.62 -4.67
C SER A 29 -0.18 18.22 -3.51
N ASN A 30 -0.66 19.19 -2.75
CA ASN A 30 -1.52 19.03 -1.56
C ASN A 30 -0.86 18.40 -0.33
N SER A 31 0.44 18.08 -0.34
CA SER A 31 1.13 17.42 0.78
C SER A 31 1.03 18.20 2.11
N ALA A 32 0.90 19.51 2.07
CA ALA A 32 0.78 20.37 3.25
C ALA A 32 -0.53 20.14 4.05
N HIS A 33 -1.57 19.59 3.42
CA HIS A 33 -2.86 19.33 4.06
C HIS A 33 -2.91 17.97 4.78
N TRP A 34 -1.92 17.12 4.55
CA TRP A 34 -1.84 15.78 5.11
C TRP A 34 -1.12 15.79 6.45
N LYS A 35 -1.71 15.11 7.44
CA LYS A 35 -0.99 14.77 8.67
C LYS A 35 0.01 13.66 8.40
N LYS A 36 1.20 13.75 9.02
CA LYS A 36 2.34 12.87 8.74
C LYS A 36 2.76 12.13 9.99
N ILE A 37 2.76 10.81 9.92
CA ILE A 37 3.22 9.92 10.98
C ILE A 37 4.43 9.14 10.44
N LEU A 38 5.47 9.01 11.26
CA LEU A 38 6.58 8.10 11.01
C LEU A 38 6.54 6.97 12.04
N VAL A 39 6.53 5.74 11.59
CA VAL A 39 6.76 4.56 12.43
C VAL A 39 8.09 3.95 12.01
N TYR A 40 9.07 3.94 12.92
CA TYR A 40 10.38 3.39 12.63
C TYR A 40 10.85 2.39 13.68
N GLN A 41 11.69 1.46 13.27
CA GLN A 41 12.34 0.53 14.18
C GLN A 41 13.69 1.08 14.62
N ARG A 42 13.92 1.17 15.95
CA ARG A 42 15.21 1.58 16.51
C ARG A 42 16.32 0.53 16.31
N GLY A 43 17.53 0.92 16.62
CA GLY A 43 18.71 0.04 16.59
C GLY A 43 19.57 0.18 15.32
N TYR A 44 19.28 1.19 14.49
CA TYR A 44 20.06 1.54 13.29
C TYR A 44 20.46 3.01 13.37
N GLU A 45 21.73 3.28 13.67
CA GLU A 45 22.25 4.62 13.98
C GLU A 45 21.95 5.67 12.89
N GLU A 46 22.18 5.32 11.62
CA GLU A 46 21.90 6.21 10.49
C GLU A 46 20.42 6.52 10.36
N MET A 47 19.54 5.55 10.62
CA MET A 47 18.10 5.76 10.62
C MET A 47 17.70 6.69 11.77
N GLU A 48 18.23 6.48 12.97
CA GLU A 48 17.90 7.32 14.13
C GLU A 48 18.38 8.77 13.93
N ARG A 49 19.57 8.95 13.31
CA ARG A 49 20.06 10.29 12.94
C ARG A 49 19.15 10.97 11.95
N LEU A 50 18.73 10.26 10.88
CA LEU A 50 17.82 10.80 9.89
C LEU A 50 16.45 11.13 10.52
N VAL A 51 15.94 10.29 11.42
CA VAL A 51 14.68 10.53 12.13
C VAL A 51 14.73 11.84 12.93
N LEU A 52 15.86 12.13 13.59
CA LEU A 52 16.03 13.41 14.31
C LEU A 52 16.00 14.61 13.34
N GLU A 53 16.62 14.48 12.18
CA GLU A 53 16.62 15.53 11.15
C GLU A 53 15.22 15.75 10.56
N LEU A 54 14.48 14.67 10.32
CA LEU A 54 13.14 14.71 9.74
C LEU A 54 12.04 15.10 10.75
N LYS A 55 12.34 15.08 12.06
CA LYS A 55 11.36 15.31 13.13
C LYS A 55 10.46 16.53 12.91
N PRO A 56 10.95 17.70 12.47
CA PRO A 56 10.09 18.85 12.23
C PRO A 56 9.04 18.68 11.13
N SER A 57 9.22 17.66 10.26
CA SER A 57 8.33 17.38 9.14
C SER A 57 7.16 16.44 9.50
N PHE A 58 7.14 15.91 10.74
CA PHE A 58 6.14 14.94 11.17
C PHE A 58 5.29 15.45 12.32
N ASP A 59 3.99 15.15 12.29
CA ASP A 59 3.06 15.42 13.40
C ASP A 59 3.24 14.41 14.55
N LEU A 60 3.69 13.19 14.23
CA LEU A 60 3.98 12.14 15.21
C LEU A 60 5.08 11.22 14.70
N ILE A 61 6.00 10.85 15.62
CA ILE A 61 6.98 9.79 15.39
C ILE A 61 6.76 8.70 16.44
N ALA A 62 6.56 7.48 15.99
CA ALA A 62 6.41 6.30 16.83
C ALA A 62 7.62 5.37 16.64
N GLU A 63 8.32 5.14 17.73
CA GLU A 63 9.47 4.22 17.79
C GLU A 63 9.02 2.82 18.16
N THR A 64 9.63 1.80 17.57
CA THR A 64 9.41 0.39 17.89
C THR A 64 10.72 -0.33 18.17
N SER A 65 10.72 -1.32 19.09
CA SER A 65 11.94 -2.02 19.49
C SER A 65 12.44 -3.04 18.47
N GLY A 66 11.58 -3.54 17.60
CA GLY A 66 11.96 -4.60 16.67
C GLY A 66 12.17 -5.99 17.31
N GLU A 67 11.74 -6.19 18.54
CA GLU A 67 11.99 -7.41 19.35
C GLU A 67 11.06 -8.58 19.07
N ARG A 68 10.33 -8.56 17.96
CA ARG A 68 9.41 -9.65 17.64
C ARG A 68 10.14 -10.82 16.98
N LYS A 69 9.53 -12.01 17.06
CA LYS A 69 10.12 -13.30 16.65
C LYS A 69 10.65 -13.34 15.21
N THR A 70 10.10 -12.53 14.30
CA THR A 70 10.53 -12.50 12.90
C THR A 70 10.44 -11.09 12.32
N VAL A 71 11.17 -10.86 11.23
CA VAL A 71 11.10 -9.61 10.45
C VAL A 71 9.66 -9.32 10.02
N LEU A 72 8.93 -10.33 9.53
CA LEU A 72 7.55 -10.19 9.10
C LEU A 72 6.61 -9.78 10.26
N ALA A 73 6.85 -10.31 11.48
CA ALA A 73 6.09 -9.93 12.65
C ALA A 73 6.33 -8.45 13.04
N ASN A 74 7.56 -7.96 12.90
CA ASN A 74 7.88 -6.55 13.12
C ASN A 74 7.20 -5.66 12.07
N ILE A 75 7.26 -6.03 10.79
CA ILE A 75 6.57 -5.32 9.71
C ILE A 75 5.07 -5.23 9.98
N ASN A 76 4.44 -6.37 10.31
CA ASN A 76 3.01 -6.41 10.62
C ASN A 76 2.67 -5.50 11.80
N PHE A 77 3.47 -5.55 12.86
CA PHE A 77 3.26 -4.72 14.04
C PHE A 77 3.36 -3.23 13.72
N ASN A 78 4.43 -2.81 13.05
CA ASN A 78 4.65 -1.42 12.69
C ASN A 78 3.51 -0.88 11.82
N ARG A 79 3.08 -1.69 10.83
CA ARG A 79 1.94 -1.35 9.97
C ARG A 79 0.67 -1.12 10.74
N ILE A 80 0.35 -2.00 11.67
CA ILE A 80 -0.87 -1.91 12.43
C ILE A 80 -0.80 -0.79 13.47
N LEU A 81 0.35 -0.59 14.10
CA LEU A 81 0.57 0.56 14.98
C LEU A 81 0.30 1.87 14.24
N GLY A 82 0.93 2.05 13.08
CA GLY A 82 0.73 3.25 12.26
C GLY A 82 -0.72 3.46 11.83
N MET A 83 -1.39 2.39 11.38
CA MET A 83 -2.81 2.46 11.02
C MET A 83 -3.71 2.80 12.21
N ARG A 84 -3.42 2.26 13.41
CA ARG A 84 -4.16 2.60 14.63
C ARG A 84 -3.97 4.06 15.00
N LEU A 85 -2.75 4.54 15.08
CA LEU A 85 -2.44 5.95 15.35
C LEU A 85 -3.20 6.87 14.38
N ALA A 86 -3.16 6.58 13.09
CA ALA A 86 -3.81 7.40 12.08
C ALA A 86 -5.35 7.37 12.20
N PHE A 87 -5.98 6.19 12.31
CA PHE A 87 -7.43 6.08 12.35
C PHE A 87 -8.04 6.36 13.74
N GLU A 88 -7.36 5.94 14.81
CA GLU A 88 -7.92 5.99 16.15
C GLU A 88 -7.54 7.29 16.88
N ASP A 89 -6.32 7.82 16.72
CA ASP A 89 -5.86 9.04 17.40
C ASP A 89 -6.08 10.28 16.52
N PHE A 90 -5.59 10.25 15.27
CA PHE A 90 -5.76 11.37 14.32
C PHE A 90 -7.16 11.45 13.71
N LYS A 91 -8.00 10.38 13.88
CA LYS A 91 -9.37 10.33 13.34
C LYS A 91 -9.43 10.47 11.82
N ALA A 92 -8.45 9.92 11.10
CA ALA A 92 -8.38 9.96 9.65
C ALA A 92 -9.61 9.33 8.98
N ASP A 93 -10.02 9.88 7.85
CA ASP A 93 -11.03 9.28 6.97
C ASP A 93 -10.36 8.36 5.93
N PHE A 94 -9.10 8.69 5.59
CA PHE A 94 -8.25 7.90 4.70
C PHE A 94 -6.80 7.93 5.21
N VAL A 95 -6.13 6.77 5.16
CA VAL A 95 -4.72 6.62 5.55
C VAL A 95 -3.95 6.02 4.39
N LEU A 96 -2.92 6.72 3.94
CA LEU A 96 -1.92 6.22 2.99
C LEU A 96 -0.73 5.65 3.77
N GLY A 97 -0.39 4.39 3.53
CA GLY A 97 0.86 3.80 4.04
C GLY A 97 1.93 3.85 2.97
N ILE A 98 3.11 4.35 3.30
CA ILE A 98 4.28 4.40 2.40
C ILE A 98 5.43 3.65 3.07
N GLU A 99 6.01 2.66 2.39
CA GLU A 99 7.28 2.02 2.82
C GLU A 99 8.48 2.91 2.50
N GLU A 100 9.57 2.71 3.22
CA GLU A 100 10.79 3.51 3.08
C GLU A 100 11.38 3.52 1.66
N ASP A 101 11.03 2.54 0.84
CA ASP A 101 11.51 2.35 -0.52
C ASP A 101 10.53 2.77 -1.62
N ALA A 102 9.41 3.36 -1.25
CA ALA A 102 8.38 3.80 -2.20
C ALA A 102 8.44 5.32 -2.42
N VAL A 103 8.75 5.73 -3.62
CA VAL A 103 8.77 7.13 -4.06
C VAL A 103 7.46 7.43 -4.81
N VAL A 104 6.78 8.53 -4.47
CA VAL A 104 5.48 8.87 -5.05
C VAL A 104 5.59 9.96 -6.13
N SER A 105 4.66 9.93 -7.08
CA SER A 105 4.56 10.92 -8.15
C SER A 105 4.03 12.27 -7.64
N PRO A 106 4.34 13.37 -8.30
CA PRO A 106 3.89 14.71 -7.90
C PRO A 106 2.36 14.88 -7.80
N ASP A 107 1.58 14.14 -8.61
CA ASP A 107 0.11 14.18 -8.63
C ASP A 107 -0.56 13.13 -7.72
N SER A 108 0.22 12.33 -7.01
CA SER A 108 -0.29 11.19 -6.24
C SER A 108 -1.38 11.57 -5.25
N LEU A 109 -1.21 12.68 -4.52
CA LEU A 109 -2.15 13.08 -3.49
C LEU A 109 -3.40 13.72 -4.08
N VAL A 110 -3.27 14.47 -5.16
CA VAL A 110 -4.42 14.99 -5.94
C VAL A 110 -5.25 13.82 -6.48
N PHE A 111 -4.60 12.79 -7.02
CA PHE A 111 -5.26 11.56 -7.46
C PHE A 111 -6.03 10.91 -6.31
N ILE A 112 -5.40 10.71 -5.14
CA ILE A 112 -6.04 10.09 -3.98
C ILE A 112 -7.26 10.91 -3.54
N GLU A 113 -7.11 12.22 -3.35
CA GLU A 113 -8.16 13.09 -2.85
C GLU A 113 -9.35 13.12 -3.82
N THR A 114 -9.09 13.25 -5.12
CA THR A 114 -10.14 13.26 -6.14
C THR A 114 -10.90 11.94 -6.17
N VAL A 115 -10.19 10.81 -6.22
CA VAL A 115 -10.79 9.49 -6.24
C VAL A 115 -11.51 9.17 -4.94
N PHE A 116 -10.95 9.56 -3.79
CA PHE A 116 -11.62 9.43 -2.50
C PHE A 116 -12.95 10.18 -2.50
N ASN A 117 -12.96 11.44 -2.95
CA ASN A 117 -14.19 12.25 -3.00
C ASN A 117 -15.26 11.64 -3.92
N GLN A 118 -14.86 10.98 -5.02
CA GLN A 118 -15.79 10.30 -5.93
C GLN A 118 -16.37 8.99 -5.36
N HIS A 119 -15.68 8.36 -4.40
CA HIS A 119 -15.98 7.00 -3.96
C HIS A 119 -16.27 6.84 -2.46
N HIS A 120 -15.94 7.78 -1.58
CA HIS A 120 -16.02 7.62 -0.12
C HIS A 120 -17.41 7.25 0.41
N SER A 121 -18.48 7.68 -0.28
CA SER A 121 -19.86 7.33 0.06
C SER A 121 -20.26 5.92 -0.38
N LYS A 122 -19.50 5.26 -1.24
CA LYS A 122 -19.79 3.92 -1.75
C LYS A 122 -19.41 2.87 -0.72
N ARG A 123 -20.38 2.11 -0.22
CA ARG A 123 -20.23 1.12 0.87
C ARG A 123 -19.08 0.12 0.66
N ASN A 124 -18.79 -0.23 -0.58
CA ASN A 124 -17.80 -1.25 -0.93
C ASN A 124 -16.45 -0.69 -1.32
N PHE A 125 -16.24 0.62 -1.23
CA PHE A 125 -14.95 1.26 -1.44
C PHE A 125 -14.03 1.03 -0.23
N MET A 126 -12.87 0.44 -0.46
CA MET A 126 -11.95 0.01 0.59
C MET A 126 -10.68 0.83 0.66
N GLY A 127 -10.20 1.30 -0.48
CA GLY A 127 -8.97 2.06 -0.52
C GLY A 127 -8.44 2.31 -1.93
N ILE A 128 -7.21 2.83 -1.98
CA ILE A 128 -6.54 3.26 -3.21
C ILE A 128 -5.11 2.75 -3.18
N ASN A 129 -4.66 2.12 -4.25
CA ASN A 129 -3.26 1.81 -4.53
C ASN A 129 -2.64 2.94 -5.35
N LEU A 130 -1.36 3.23 -5.15
CA LEU A 130 -0.61 4.16 -6.00
C LEU A 130 0.14 3.45 -7.12
N GLY A 131 0.54 2.21 -6.92
CA GLY A 131 1.21 1.42 -7.94
C GLY A 131 0.25 0.75 -8.92
N SER A 132 0.67 0.62 -10.16
CA SER A 132 0.01 -0.16 -11.19
C SER A 132 1.00 -1.13 -11.82
N ILE A 133 0.72 -2.42 -11.69
CA ILE A 133 1.51 -3.49 -12.29
C ILE A 133 1.05 -3.75 -13.73
N GLU A 134 -0.16 -3.33 -14.09
CA GLU A 134 -0.66 -3.43 -15.47
C GLU A 134 -0.09 -2.30 -16.32
N SER A 135 0.67 -2.68 -17.34
CA SER A 135 1.03 -1.78 -18.44
C SER A 135 -0.22 -1.47 -19.28
N ARG A 136 -0.99 -0.49 -18.86
CA ARG A 136 -1.97 0.13 -19.73
C ARG A 136 -1.32 1.30 -20.45
N SER A 137 -1.81 1.62 -21.63
CA SER A 137 -1.26 2.69 -22.45
C SER A 137 -0.87 3.91 -21.61
N LYS A 138 0.39 4.35 -21.70
CA LYS A 138 0.88 5.61 -21.08
C LYS A 138 0.03 6.82 -21.48
N ASN A 139 -0.82 6.67 -22.50
CA ASN A 139 -1.73 7.70 -22.97
C ASN A 139 -2.96 7.87 -22.07
N ASP A 140 -3.16 6.99 -21.08
CA ASP A 140 -4.32 7.03 -20.20
C ASP A 140 -3.91 7.39 -18.76
N ILE A 141 -3.21 8.50 -18.64
CA ILE A 141 -2.65 9.01 -17.36
C ILE A 141 -3.77 9.30 -16.36
N SER A 142 -4.92 9.78 -16.80
CA SER A 142 -6.05 10.14 -15.95
C SER A 142 -6.93 8.95 -15.55
N GLY A 143 -6.71 7.78 -16.17
CA GLY A 143 -7.54 6.60 -15.97
C GLY A 143 -7.23 5.86 -14.67
N TYR A 144 -8.27 5.30 -14.07
CA TYR A 144 -8.16 4.35 -12.97
C TYR A 144 -9.16 3.21 -13.08
N SER A 145 -8.92 2.15 -12.33
CA SER A 145 -9.72 0.92 -12.37
C SER A 145 -10.06 0.43 -10.99
N ARG A 146 -11.17 -0.30 -10.86
CA ARG A 146 -11.52 -1.02 -9.63
C ARG A 146 -10.95 -2.43 -9.66
N LEU A 147 -10.18 -2.77 -8.65
CA LEU A 147 -9.68 -4.11 -8.42
C LEU A 147 -10.34 -4.73 -7.18
N ARG A 148 -10.69 -6.00 -7.24
CA ARG A 148 -11.25 -6.74 -6.10
C ARG A 148 -10.20 -7.44 -5.23
N TYR A 149 -8.92 -7.25 -5.52
CA TYR A 149 -7.78 -7.83 -4.84
C TYR A 149 -6.54 -7.01 -5.17
N GLY A 150 -5.45 -7.26 -4.45
CA GLY A 150 -4.18 -6.60 -4.73
C GLY A 150 -4.02 -5.29 -3.98
N LEU A 151 -4.09 -5.33 -2.63
CA LEU A 151 -3.57 -4.21 -1.85
C LEU A 151 -2.06 -4.18 -2.03
N GLN A 152 -1.54 -3.03 -2.45
CA GLN A 152 -0.09 -2.82 -2.54
C GLN A 152 0.45 -2.36 -1.19
N GLY A 153 1.34 -3.18 -0.62
CA GLY A 153 1.98 -2.89 0.65
C GLY A 153 2.83 -1.64 0.61
N GLN A 154 3.56 -1.40 -0.47
CA GLN A 154 4.57 -0.35 -0.60
C GLN A 154 3.98 1.07 -0.56
N ALA A 155 2.89 1.30 -1.29
CA ALA A 155 2.16 2.57 -1.25
C ALA A 155 0.67 2.33 -1.55
N GLY A 156 -0.06 1.98 -0.51
CA GLY A 156 -1.50 1.74 -0.57
C GLY A 156 -2.22 2.36 0.61
N GLY A 157 -3.42 2.88 0.35
CA GLY A 157 -4.22 3.55 1.36
C GLY A 157 -5.55 2.87 1.60
N LEU A 158 -6.05 3.00 2.83
CA LEU A 158 -7.29 2.41 3.31
C LEU A 158 -8.26 3.48 3.79
N THR A 159 -9.56 3.22 3.62
CA THR A 159 -10.62 4.05 4.19
C THR A 159 -10.92 3.68 5.64
N LYS A 160 -11.41 4.63 6.43
CA LYS A 160 -11.88 4.40 7.80
C LYS A 160 -12.96 3.32 7.87
N SER A 161 -13.87 3.32 6.91
CA SER A 161 -14.95 2.32 6.81
C SER A 161 -14.37 0.90 6.67
N PHE A 162 -13.33 0.75 5.85
CA PHE A 162 -12.67 -0.55 5.67
C PHE A 162 -11.87 -0.95 6.91
N TRP A 163 -11.08 -0.03 7.47
CA TRP A 163 -10.33 -0.25 8.71
C TRP A 163 -11.23 -0.75 9.83
N SER A 164 -12.37 -0.10 10.06
CA SER A 164 -13.34 -0.50 11.10
C SER A 164 -13.83 -1.94 10.96
N ARG A 165 -13.85 -2.49 9.75
CA ARG A 165 -14.23 -3.88 9.47
C ARG A 165 -13.10 -4.87 9.67
N CYS A 166 -11.87 -4.50 9.30
CA CYS A 166 -10.72 -5.42 9.29
C CYS A 166 -9.87 -5.35 10.57
N ARG A 167 -9.97 -4.30 11.40
CA ARG A 167 -9.11 -4.09 12.59
C ARG A 167 -9.10 -5.27 13.57
N LYS A 168 -10.20 -6.02 13.68
CA LYS A 168 -10.28 -7.20 14.55
C LYS A 168 -9.33 -8.33 14.13
N LEU A 169 -8.95 -8.40 12.85
CA LEU A 169 -7.99 -9.37 12.35
C LEU A 169 -6.58 -9.16 12.88
N PHE A 170 -6.33 -7.94 13.33
CA PHE A 170 -5.01 -7.49 13.71
C PHE A 170 -4.78 -7.55 15.22
N GLN A 171 -5.66 -8.20 15.97
CA GLN A 171 -5.51 -8.37 17.43
C GLN A 171 -4.46 -9.43 17.80
N ASN A 172 -4.18 -10.39 16.92
CA ASN A 172 -3.16 -11.44 17.14
C ASN A 172 -1.99 -11.25 16.16
N PHE A 173 -0.98 -10.48 16.58
CA PHE A 173 0.21 -10.16 15.76
C PHE A 173 1.25 -11.25 15.66
N ASP A 174 1.19 -12.25 16.54
CA ASP A 174 2.20 -13.30 16.66
C ASP A 174 2.11 -14.37 15.56
N ASP A 175 1.10 -14.29 14.68
CA ASP A 175 1.03 -15.18 13.52
C ASP A 175 2.02 -14.70 12.44
N VAL A 176 3.19 -15.29 12.51
CA VAL A 176 4.41 -14.92 11.78
C VAL A 176 4.45 -15.34 10.30
N ASN A 177 3.39 -15.99 9.81
CA ASN A 177 3.42 -16.64 8.48
C ASN A 177 2.67 -15.88 7.39
N VAL A 178 1.95 -14.83 7.73
CA VAL A 178 1.08 -14.10 6.78
C VAL A 178 1.27 -12.61 6.93
N GLY A 179 1.66 -11.93 5.84
CA GLY A 179 1.76 -10.48 5.80
C GLY A 179 0.42 -9.78 6.08
N TRP A 180 0.50 -8.56 6.57
CA TRP A 180 -0.68 -7.75 6.90
C TRP A 180 -1.57 -7.52 5.68
N ASP A 181 -0.99 -7.31 4.51
CA ASP A 181 -1.62 -7.15 3.21
C ASP A 181 -2.41 -8.38 2.79
N SER A 182 -1.81 -9.57 2.91
CA SER A 182 -2.49 -10.84 2.64
C SER A 182 -3.66 -11.12 3.58
N ARG A 183 -3.62 -10.61 4.81
CA ARG A 183 -4.76 -10.70 5.74
C ARG A 183 -5.91 -9.80 5.31
N ILE A 184 -5.60 -8.62 4.84
CA ILE A 184 -6.59 -7.66 4.33
C ILE A 184 -7.27 -8.19 3.07
N GLU A 185 -6.55 -8.84 2.17
CA GLU A 185 -7.10 -9.44 0.95
C GLU A 185 -8.32 -10.33 1.20
N TYR A 186 -8.38 -10.97 2.35
CA TYR A 186 -9.55 -11.76 2.73
C TYR A 186 -10.85 -10.93 2.75
N TYR A 187 -10.77 -9.66 3.14
CA TYR A 187 -11.91 -8.75 3.20
C TYR A 187 -12.20 -8.06 1.87
N LEU A 188 -11.23 -8.01 0.96
CA LEU A 188 -11.41 -7.40 -0.36
C LEU A 188 -12.47 -8.07 -1.24
N LYS A 189 -12.90 -9.30 -0.91
CA LYS A 189 -13.98 -10.00 -1.67
C LYS A 189 -15.33 -9.28 -1.65
N THR A 190 -15.57 -8.44 -0.65
CA THR A 190 -16.85 -7.72 -0.50
C THR A 190 -16.78 -6.28 -0.97
N GLY A 191 -15.65 -5.86 -1.54
CA GLY A 191 -15.45 -4.51 -2.02
C GLY A 191 -14.39 -4.40 -3.10
N TYR A 192 -13.82 -3.21 -3.25
CA TYR A 192 -12.82 -2.93 -4.27
C TYR A 192 -11.79 -1.91 -3.78
N MET A 193 -10.56 -2.08 -4.27
CA MET A 193 -9.52 -1.06 -4.29
C MET A 193 -9.55 -0.32 -5.61
N ILE A 194 -9.13 0.93 -5.61
CA ILE A 194 -8.88 1.67 -6.85
C ILE A 194 -7.38 1.65 -7.12
N THR A 195 -7.04 1.45 -8.38
CA THR A 195 -5.66 1.44 -8.85
C THR A 195 -5.55 2.33 -10.08
N PRO A 196 -4.57 3.24 -10.16
CA PRO A 196 -4.35 4.06 -11.34
C PRO A 196 -3.94 3.19 -12.54
N ASN A 197 -4.25 3.61 -13.75
CA ASN A 197 -3.82 2.91 -14.96
C ASN A 197 -2.31 3.08 -15.23
N VAL A 198 -1.77 4.22 -14.81
CA VAL A 198 -0.32 4.50 -14.81
C VAL A 198 0.13 4.67 -13.36
N SER A 199 1.21 4.03 -12.97
CA SER A 199 1.70 4.04 -11.59
C SER A 199 2.01 5.46 -11.11
N ARG A 200 1.55 5.78 -9.88
CA ARG A 200 1.90 7.00 -9.13
C ARG A 200 2.94 6.74 -8.06
N MET A 201 3.61 5.60 -8.14
CA MET A 201 4.74 5.28 -7.27
C MET A 201 5.75 4.42 -8.00
N CYS A 202 7.01 4.52 -7.59
CA CYS A 202 8.09 3.63 -7.95
C CYS A 202 8.59 2.93 -6.70
N ASP A 203 8.83 1.63 -6.81
CA ASP A 203 9.37 0.80 -5.73
C ASP A 203 10.87 0.58 -5.95
N TYR A 204 11.70 1.00 -5.00
CA TYR A 204 13.15 0.81 -4.98
C TYR A 204 13.58 -0.34 -4.05
N GLY A 205 12.65 -1.17 -3.60
CA GLY A 205 12.89 -2.28 -2.68
C GLY A 205 13.85 -3.36 -3.20
N TRP A 206 14.16 -3.37 -4.51
CA TRP A 206 15.21 -4.20 -5.10
C TRP A 206 16.62 -3.79 -4.63
N GLN A 207 16.79 -2.57 -4.13
CA GLN A 207 18.03 -2.10 -3.52
C GLN A 207 18.08 -2.59 -2.08
N ASP A 208 18.73 -3.71 -1.83
CA ASP A 208 18.88 -4.29 -0.49
C ASP A 208 17.55 -4.64 0.22
N GLY A 209 16.59 -5.16 -0.51
CA GLY A 209 15.29 -5.58 0.02
C GLY A 209 15.34 -6.89 0.79
N SER A 210 14.58 -6.99 1.89
CA SER A 210 14.48 -8.21 2.71
C SER A 210 13.60 -9.30 2.10
N HIS A 211 12.80 -8.99 1.09
CA HIS A 211 11.84 -9.90 0.48
C HIS A 211 12.03 -10.09 -1.02
N ALA A 212 12.74 -9.19 -1.63
CA ALA A 212 12.83 -9.15 -3.06
C ALA A 212 14.10 -9.84 -3.54
N THR A 213 14.04 -10.34 -4.74
CA THR A 213 15.22 -10.56 -5.52
C THR A 213 15.94 -9.22 -5.64
N SER A 214 17.25 -9.19 -5.49
CA SER A 214 18.08 -8.01 -5.79
C SER A 214 18.10 -7.69 -7.29
N ASN A 215 17.19 -8.26 -8.06
CA ASN A 215 17.10 -8.10 -9.51
C ASN A 215 16.16 -6.92 -9.85
N PRO A 216 16.69 -5.79 -10.35
CA PRO A 216 15.87 -4.64 -10.77
C PRO A 216 14.94 -4.95 -11.97
N ASP A 217 15.20 -6.04 -12.69
CA ASP A 217 14.40 -6.49 -13.82
C ASP A 217 13.33 -7.52 -13.45
N ASP A 218 13.17 -7.82 -12.14
CA ASP A 218 12.00 -8.54 -11.67
C ASP A 218 10.72 -7.85 -12.18
N PHE A 219 9.77 -8.66 -12.63
CA PHE A 219 8.54 -8.16 -13.26
C PHE A 219 7.82 -7.11 -12.42
N HIS A 220 7.80 -7.27 -11.11
CA HIS A 220 7.14 -6.32 -10.20
C HIS A 220 7.81 -4.94 -10.24
N PHE A 221 9.12 -4.88 -9.98
CA PHE A 221 9.87 -3.62 -9.94
C PHE A 221 9.92 -2.95 -11.30
N LYS A 222 10.19 -3.75 -12.35
CA LYS A 222 10.23 -3.26 -13.72
C LYS A 222 8.89 -2.65 -14.13
N SER A 223 7.78 -3.31 -13.82
CA SER A 223 6.44 -2.81 -14.16
C SER A 223 6.13 -1.48 -13.48
N LEU A 224 6.47 -1.32 -12.21
CA LEU A 224 6.27 -0.07 -11.48
C LEU A 224 7.18 1.04 -12.02
N ARG A 225 8.45 0.75 -12.28
CA ARG A 225 9.43 1.70 -12.81
C ARG A 225 9.10 2.17 -14.23
N ASP A 226 8.78 1.23 -15.12
CA ASP A 226 8.56 1.53 -16.53
C ASP A 226 7.24 2.26 -16.79
N ASN A 227 6.28 2.12 -15.86
CA ASN A 227 4.95 2.74 -15.93
C ASN A 227 4.77 3.92 -14.97
N TRP A 228 5.84 4.40 -14.35
CA TRP A 228 5.77 5.46 -13.37
C TRP A 228 5.75 6.85 -14.00
N ILE A 229 4.94 7.74 -13.43
CA ILE A 229 4.93 9.18 -13.75
C ILE A 229 5.91 9.88 -12.81
N SER A 230 7.11 10.20 -13.29
CA SER A 230 8.15 10.81 -12.47
C SER A 230 8.08 12.34 -12.40
N ASN A 231 7.61 13.02 -13.45
CA ASN A 231 7.85 14.45 -13.65
C ASN A 231 6.65 15.26 -14.13
N THR A 232 5.46 14.68 -14.26
CA THR A 232 4.34 15.42 -14.88
C THR A 232 3.36 15.86 -13.81
N LEU A 233 3.45 17.13 -13.41
CA LEU A 233 2.35 17.83 -12.79
C LEU A 233 1.42 18.28 -13.92
N THR A 234 0.25 17.67 -13.98
CA THR A 234 -0.86 18.17 -14.77
C THR A 234 -1.96 18.51 -13.79
N ASP A 235 -1.98 19.76 -13.36
CA ASP A 235 -2.93 20.28 -12.38
C ASP A 235 -4.39 20.20 -12.86
N GLU A 236 -4.61 19.81 -14.12
CA GLU A 236 -5.93 19.75 -14.76
C GLU A 236 -6.40 18.34 -15.14
N LEU A 237 -5.80 17.28 -14.59
CA LEU A 237 -6.25 15.92 -14.89
C LEU A 237 -7.63 15.62 -14.31
N GLU A 238 -8.60 15.46 -15.17
CA GLU A 238 -9.89 14.89 -14.80
C GLU A 238 -9.77 13.36 -14.70
N TYR A 239 -9.68 12.83 -13.48
CA TYR A 239 -9.55 11.40 -13.26
C TYR A 239 -10.84 10.66 -13.56
N LYS A 240 -10.76 9.66 -14.45
CA LYS A 240 -11.93 8.89 -14.95
C LYS A 240 -11.79 7.41 -14.65
N GLU A 241 -12.89 6.82 -14.18
CA GLU A 241 -12.99 5.37 -14.04
C GLU A 241 -13.08 4.70 -15.41
N ILE A 242 -12.16 3.78 -15.67
CA ILE A 242 -12.16 2.96 -16.87
C ILE A 242 -12.65 1.57 -16.48
N PRO A 243 -13.77 1.09 -17.06
CA PRO A 243 -14.27 -0.24 -16.77
C PRO A 243 -13.23 -1.30 -17.07
N THR A 244 -12.86 -2.07 -16.07
CA THR A 244 -11.99 -3.23 -16.24
C THR A 244 -12.84 -4.44 -16.60
N GLN A 245 -12.59 -5.01 -17.75
CA GLN A 245 -13.00 -6.38 -17.99
C GLN A 245 -12.09 -7.31 -17.19
N HIS A 246 -12.52 -7.67 -15.99
CA HIS A 246 -11.84 -8.69 -15.20
C HIS A 246 -11.94 -10.04 -15.91
N SER A 247 -10.90 -10.42 -16.62
CA SER A 247 -10.78 -11.77 -17.13
C SER A 247 -9.89 -12.60 -16.21
N TRP A 248 -10.28 -13.82 -15.91
CA TRP A 248 -9.47 -14.77 -15.14
C TRP A 248 -8.04 -14.91 -15.71
N ARG A 249 -7.88 -14.79 -17.03
CA ARG A 249 -6.57 -14.85 -17.70
C ARG A 249 -5.67 -13.67 -17.31
N LYS A 250 -6.23 -12.46 -17.19
CA LYS A 250 -5.47 -11.29 -16.73
C LYS A 250 -5.05 -11.43 -15.27
N ASP A 251 -5.94 -11.95 -14.43
CA ASP A 251 -5.68 -12.20 -13.02
C ASP A 251 -4.53 -13.21 -12.83
N VAL A 252 -4.46 -14.25 -13.67
CA VAL A 252 -3.36 -15.23 -13.66
C VAL A 252 -2.03 -14.59 -14.02
N VAL A 253 -2.02 -13.71 -15.01
CA VAL A 253 -0.79 -13.01 -15.45
C VAL A 253 -0.30 -12.04 -14.39
N LEU A 254 -1.21 -11.28 -13.75
CA LEU A 254 -0.84 -10.22 -12.79
C LEU A 254 -0.44 -10.73 -11.42
N PHE A 255 -1.10 -11.77 -10.92
CA PHE A 255 -0.96 -12.21 -9.52
C PHE A 255 -0.43 -13.64 -9.39
N GLY A 256 -0.06 -14.25 -10.49
CA GLY A 256 0.32 -15.64 -10.56
C GLY A 256 -0.87 -16.60 -10.41
N PHE A 257 -0.67 -17.85 -10.87
CA PHE A 257 -1.74 -18.85 -10.93
C PHE A 257 -2.39 -19.15 -9.58
N SER A 258 -1.59 -19.22 -8.51
CA SER A 258 -2.08 -19.50 -7.16
C SER A 258 -2.97 -18.39 -6.61
N SER A 259 -2.64 -17.13 -6.86
CA SER A 259 -3.40 -15.97 -6.39
C SER A 259 -4.69 -15.78 -7.19
N ALA A 260 -4.64 -15.96 -8.51
CA ALA A 260 -5.83 -15.89 -9.37
C ALA A 260 -6.79 -17.05 -9.11
N LEU A 261 -6.28 -18.26 -8.90
CA LEU A 261 -7.08 -19.42 -8.50
C LEU A 261 -7.74 -19.16 -7.13
N ASN A 262 -7.00 -18.63 -6.15
CA ASN A 262 -7.53 -18.24 -4.86
C ASN A 262 -8.63 -17.17 -4.99
N ALA A 263 -8.44 -16.16 -5.83
CA ALA A 263 -9.46 -15.13 -6.07
C ALA A 263 -10.76 -15.71 -6.63
N LYS A 264 -10.66 -16.67 -7.55
CA LYS A 264 -11.83 -17.35 -8.16
C LYS A 264 -12.50 -18.34 -7.19
N LEU A 265 -11.70 -19.09 -6.42
CA LEU A 265 -12.16 -20.09 -5.46
C LEU A 265 -12.69 -19.48 -4.16
N ARG A 266 -12.35 -18.23 -3.87
CA ARG A 266 -12.89 -17.49 -2.70
C ARG A 266 -14.40 -17.31 -2.71
N ASN A 267 -15.05 -17.47 -3.86
CA ASN A 267 -16.51 -17.44 -3.96
C ASN A 267 -17.19 -18.76 -3.61
N VAL A 268 -16.43 -19.85 -3.37
CA VAL A 268 -16.99 -21.17 -3.09
C VAL A 268 -16.52 -21.62 -1.69
N ASN A 269 -17.41 -21.57 -0.69
CA ASN A 269 -17.07 -21.87 0.73
C ASN A 269 -16.39 -23.21 0.96
N LEU A 270 -16.68 -24.23 0.15
CA LEU A 270 -16.11 -25.58 0.28
C LEU A 270 -14.64 -25.63 -0.13
N VAL A 271 -14.27 -24.96 -1.21
CA VAL A 271 -12.91 -24.95 -1.76
C VAL A 271 -11.93 -24.20 -0.85
N ARG A 272 -12.44 -23.25 -0.06
CA ARG A 272 -11.66 -22.47 0.89
C ARG A 272 -11.06 -23.33 2.03
N LYS A 273 -11.83 -24.28 2.57
CA LYS A 273 -11.32 -25.23 3.58
C LYS A 273 -10.26 -26.17 2.99
N CYS A 274 -10.38 -26.53 1.72
CA CYS A 274 -9.41 -27.36 1.01
C CYS A 274 -8.11 -26.60 0.68
N ALA A 275 -8.19 -25.33 0.23
CA ALA A 275 -7.01 -24.54 -0.09
C ALA A 275 -6.13 -24.25 1.14
N VAL A 276 -6.74 -24.02 2.31
CA VAL A 276 -6.00 -23.88 3.58
C VAL A 276 -5.31 -25.18 4.00
N LYS A 277 -5.97 -26.33 3.82
CA LYS A 277 -5.35 -27.65 4.07
C LYS A 277 -4.22 -27.94 3.07
N PHE A 278 -4.40 -27.62 1.80
CA PHE A 278 -3.40 -27.86 0.76
C PHE A 278 -2.13 -27.01 0.96
N ARG A 279 -2.27 -25.75 1.40
CA ARG A 279 -1.11 -24.91 1.77
C ARG A 279 -0.33 -25.46 2.97
N LYS A 280 -1.02 -26.08 3.94
CA LYS A 280 -0.32 -26.76 5.04
C LYS A 280 0.46 -27.99 4.56
N TYR A 281 -0.07 -28.71 3.59
CA TYR A 281 0.57 -29.93 3.04
C TYR A 281 1.77 -29.63 2.14
N LEU A 282 1.79 -28.50 1.45
CA LEU A 282 2.93 -28.09 0.60
C LEU A 282 4.08 -27.42 1.39
N LYS A 283 3.90 -27.19 2.69
CA LYS A 283 4.91 -26.60 3.58
C LYS A 283 5.46 -27.57 4.62
N SER A 284 4.95 -28.80 4.67
CA SER A 284 5.51 -29.96 5.39
C SER A 284 6.38 -30.79 4.45
#